data_4f296a37ac08a2034b70ba90e4f98e53
#
_entry.id   4f296a37ac08a2034b70ba90e4f98e53
#
_cell.length_a   1.000
_cell.length_b   1.000
_cell.length_c   1.000
_cell.angle_alpha   90.00
_cell.angle_beta   90.00
_cell.angle_gamma   90.00
#
_symmetry.space_group_name_H-M   'P 1'
#
loop_
_entity.id
_entity.type
_entity.pdbx_description
1 polymer ?
#
loop_
_entity_poly.entity_id
_entity_poly.type
_entity_poly.pdbx_seq_one_letter_code
_entity_poly.pdbx_strand_id
1 'polypeptide(L)'
;YTVLNHTDLSRYSGMSGEVDLEHLRGGNFDLIVIDESHNFRNKSTDAEKKDRYTRLIEDVIRSGRRTKVLMLSATPVNNRLLDLRNQIELITEGDDAYLADTDGIPSITQVTRVAQQRFNEWSKLPDEERTTESFAETVNADYFKLLDVLTIARSRKHIMKYYGAESDTFPTRRPPISFQTPIDLEGELPPI
;
A
#
# COMPACT_ATOMS: atom_id res chain seq x y z
N TYR A 1 12.77 -20.35 6.41
CA TYR A 1 11.67 -19.38 6.27
C TYR A 1 10.34 -20.09 6.41
N THR A 2 9.34 -19.37 6.85
CA THR A 2 7.97 -19.86 7.05
C THR A 2 7.03 -19.07 6.14
N VAL A 3 6.07 -19.74 5.50
CA VAL A 3 5.09 -19.10 4.61
C VAL A 3 3.72 -19.12 5.25
N LEU A 4 3.06 -17.96 5.27
CA LEU A 4 1.71 -17.78 5.77
C LEU A 4 0.84 -17.15 4.66
N ASN A 5 -0.33 -17.71 4.41
CA ASN A 5 -1.26 -17.10 3.48
C ASN A 5 -2.01 -15.92 4.13
N HIS A 6 -2.21 -14.82 3.40
CA HIS A 6 -2.93 -13.64 3.90
C HIS A 6 -4.33 -13.97 4.43
N THR A 7 -5.03 -14.90 3.78
CA THR A 7 -6.38 -15.30 4.18
C THR A 7 -6.40 -16.02 5.53
N ASP A 8 -5.30 -16.68 5.88
CA ASP A 8 -5.18 -17.44 7.13
C ASP A 8 -5.07 -16.54 8.35
N LEU A 9 -4.65 -15.27 8.17
CA LEU A 9 -4.71 -14.26 9.24
C LEU A 9 -6.14 -13.95 9.70
N SER A 10 -7.17 -14.39 8.98
CA SER A 10 -8.57 -14.28 9.43
C SER A 10 -8.99 -15.40 10.39
N ARG A 11 -8.17 -16.44 10.56
CA ARG A 11 -8.44 -17.61 11.40
C ARG A 11 -7.58 -17.58 12.66
N TYR A 12 -8.14 -17.99 13.78
CA TYR A 12 -7.44 -18.04 15.09
C TYR A 12 -6.94 -19.43 15.45
N SER A 13 -7.33 -20.46 14.71
CA SER A 13 -6.93 -21.85 14.95
C SER A 13 -6.68 -22.59 13.64
N GLY A 14 -6.03 -23.75 13.78
CA GLY A 14 -5.67 -24.62 12.66
C GLY A 14 -4.32 -24.26 12.03
N MET A 15 -3.98 -24.97 10.97
CA MET A 15 -2.69 -24.84 10.30
C MET A 15 -2.78 -23.92 9.07
N SER A 16 -1.70 -23.16 8.84
CA SER A 16 -1.38 -22.50 7.58
C SER A 16 -0.02 -23.00 7.11
N GLY A 17 -0.01 -23.96 6.19
CA GLY A 17 1.19 -24.71 5.88
C GLY A 17 1.73 -25.41 7.13
N GLU A 18 2.94 -25.07 7.53
CA GLU A 18 3.59 -25.59 8.75
C GLU A 18 3.33 -24.74 10.00
N VAL A 19 2.59 -23.65 9.87
CA VAL A 19 2.33 -22.70 10.97
C VAL A 19 1.04 -23.06 11.69
N ASP A 20 1.16 -23.28 13.01
CA ASP A 20 -0.01 -23.34 13.88
C ASP A 20 -0.48 -21.93 14.22
N LEU A 21 -1.69 -21.60 13.80
CA LEU A 21 -2.27 -20.27 13.93
C LEU A 21 -2.61 -19.90 15.39
N GLU A 22 -2.77 -20.88 16.28
CA GLU A 22 -2.98 -20.62 17.71
C GLU A 22 -1.69 -20.12 18.38
N HIS A 23 -0.53 -20.57 17.87
CA HIS A 23 0.79 -20.22 18.37
C HIS A 23 1.45 -19.09 17.58
N LEU A 24 0.73 -18.46 16.64
CA LEU A 24 1.24 -17.32 15.88
C LEU A 24 1.56 -16.12 16.80
N ARG A 25 0.94 -16.05 17.97
CA ARG A 25 1.21 -15.02 18.98
C ARG A 25 2.62 -15.18 19.54
N GLY A 26 3.38 -14.08 19.54
CA GLY A 26 4.74 -14.09 20.06
C GLY A 26 5.76 -14.73 19.12
N GLY A 27 5.43 -14.87 17.85
CA GLY A 27 6.38 -15.30 16.83
C GLY A 27 7.58 -14.35 16.79
N ASN A 28 8.79 -14.89 17.03
CA ASN A 28 10.02 -14.11 16.98
C ASN A 28 10.57 -14.14 15.55
N PHE A 29 10.06 -13.26 14.72
CA PHE A 29 10.55 -13.10 13.35
C PHE A 29 11.51 -11.90 13.28
N ASP A 30 12.71 -12.07 12.75
CA ASP A 30 13.64 -10.97 12.50
C ASP A 30 13.21 -10.13 11.29
N LEU A 31 12.57 -10.78 10.32
CA LEU A 31 12.09 -10.17 9.09
C LEU A 31 10.76 -10.77 8.65
N ILE A 32 9.81 -9.92 8.31
CA ILE A 32 8.58 -10.31 7.64
C ILE A 32 8.57 -9.71 6.23
N VAL A 33 8.37 -10.56 5.23
CA VAL A 33 8.16 -10.13 3.84
C VAL A 33 6.68 -10.28 3.52
N ILE A 34 6.03 -9.19 3.14
CA ILE A 34 4.61 -9.15 2.80
C ILE A 34 4.50 -8.93 1.29
N ASP A 35 4.21 -9.99 0.55
CA ASP A 35 3.89 -9.87 -0.87
C ASP A 35 2.46 -9.37 -1.03
N GLU A 36 2.17 -8.65 -2.12
CA GLU A 36 0.88 -8.00 -2.38
C GLU A 36 0.35 -7.21 -1.16
N SER A 37 1.23 -6.41 -0.56
CA SER A 37 0.98 -5.67 0.68
C SER A 37 -0.21 -4.69 0.59
N HIS A 38 -0.66 -4.36 -0.61
CA HIS A 38 -1.87 -3.57 -0.83
C HIS A 38 -3.14 -4.21 -0.20
N ASN A 39 -3.12 -5.51 0.09
CA ASN A 39 -4.20 -6.20 0.80
C ASN A 39 -4.33 -5.75 2.27
N PHE A 40 -3.31 -5.10 2.83
CA PHE A 40 -3.28 -4.57 4.19
C PHE A 40 -3.46 -3.05 4.26
N ARG A 41 -3.85 -2.38 3.18
CA ARG A 41 -4.11 -0.93 3.18
C ARG A 41 -5.37 -0.52 3.95
N ASN A 42 -6.35 -1.42 4.08
CA ASN A 42 -7.61 -1.16 4.76
C ASN A 42 -7.58 -1.76 6.16
N LYS A 43 -7.73 -0.90 7.16
CA LYS A 43 -7.92 -1.27 8.56
C LYS A 43 -9.42 -1.23 8.87
N SER A 44 -9.94 -2.24 9.54
CA SER A 44 -11.33 -2.21 10.01
C SER A 44 -11.54 -1.05 10.98
N THR A 45 -12.66 -0.38 10.84
CA THR A 45 -13.11 0.63 11.82
C THR A 45 -13.87 0.00 12.98
N ASP A 46 -14.20 -1.29 12.88
CA ASP A 46 -14.88 -2.05 13.92
C ASP A 46 -13.85 -2.58 14.92
N ALA A 47 -13.81 -1.95 16.10
CA ALA A 47 -12.85 -2.29 17.15
C ALA A 47 -13.08 -3.69 17.76
N GLU A 48 -14.27 -4.25 17.61
CA GLU A 48 -14.59 -5.59 18.16
C GLU A 48 -14.15 -6.71 17.20
N LYS A 49 -13.96 -6.39 15.92
CA LYS A 49 -13.58 -7.36 14.91
C LYS A 49 -12.10 -7.24 14.56
N LYS A 50 -11.26 -8.11 15.15
CA LYS A 50 -9.87 -8.22 14.74
C LYS A 50 -9.82 -8.68 13.28
N ASP A 51 -9.49 -7.74 12.40
CA ASP A 51 -9.25 -8.04 10.99
C ASP A 51 -7.81 -8.56 10.77
N ARG A 52 -7.49 -8.93 9.53
CA ARG A 52 -6.17 -9.42 9.14
C ARG A 52 -5.06 -8.41 9.44
N TYR A 53 -5.36 -7.12 9.28
CA TYR A 53 -4.42 -6.03 9.54
C TYR A 53 -4.09 -5.95 11.03
N THR A 54 -5.12 -5.87 11.87
CA THR A 54 -4.98 -5.80 13.33
C THR A 54 -4.23 -7.00 13.87
N ARG A 55 -4.55 -8.19 13.36
CA ARG A 55 -3.85 -9.42 13.77
C ARG A 55 -2.37 -9.40 13.36
N LEU A 56 -2.06 -8.96 12.14
CA LEU A 56 -0.68 -8.86 11.68
C LEU A 56 0.14 -7.91 12.55
N ILE A 57 -0.40 -6.73 12.86
CA ILE A 57 0.35 -5.75 13.65
C ILE A 57 0.45 -6.12 15.12
N GLU A 58 -0.64 -6.60 15.75
CA GLU A 58 -0.68 -6.87 17.18
C GLU A 58 -0.09 -8.22 17.56
N ASP A 59 -0.48 -9.29 16.86
CA ASP A 59 -0.12 -10.64 17.23
C ASP A 59 1.22 -11.10 16.61
N VAL A 60 1.66 -10.45 15.51
CA VAL A 60 2.87 -10.86 14.79
C VAL A 60 3.99 -9.83 14.90
N ILE A 61 3.73 -8.58 14.51
CA ILE A 61 4.77 -7.55 14.44
C ILE A 61 5.15 -7.05 15.83
N ARG A 62 4.16 -6.66 16.64
CA ARG A 62 4.37 -6.10 17.99
C ARG A 62 4.59 -7.12 19.08
N SER A 63 4.32 -8.41 18.84
CA SER A 63 4.23 -9.42 19.90
C SER A 63 5.56 -10.08 20.29
N GLY A 64 6.69 -9.52 19.91
CA GLY A 64 7.96 -10.14 20.21
C GLY A 64 9.16 -9.20 20.08
N ARG A 65 10.20 -9.67 19.42
CA ARG A 65 11.35 -8.84 19.08
C ARG A 65 10.97 -7.81 18.01
N ARG A 66 11.70 -6.71 17.97
CA ARG A 66 11.56 -5.73 16.90
C ARG A 66 11.77 -6.40 15.54
N THR A 67 10.71 -6.51 14.77
CA THR A 67 10.68 -7.20 13.48
C THR A 67 10.83 -6.18 12.35
N LYS A 68 11.75 -6.46 11.42
CA LYS A 68 11.83 -5.67 10.18
C LYS A 68 10.71 -6.10 9.25
N VAL A 69 10.10 -5.14 8.57
CA VAL A 69 9.01 -5.40 7.62
C VAL A 69 9.43 -4.93 6.23
N LEU A 70 9.38 -5.83 5.26
CA LEU A 70 9.55 -5.54 3.84
C LEU A 70 8.22 -5.79 3.12
N MET A 71 7.71 -4.77 2.46
CA MET A 71 6.47 -4.87 1.70
C MET A 71 6.72 -4.81 0.19
N LEU A 72 6.08 -5.70 -0.53
CA LEU A 72 6.11 -5.78 -1.98
C LEU A 72 4.70 -5.50 -2.51
N SER A 73 4.57 -4.56 -3.44
CA SER A 73 3.29 -4.25 -4.08
C SER A 73 3.50 -3.57 -5.43
N ALA A 74 2.69 -3.94 -6.41
CA ALA A 74 2.60 -3.21 -7.67
C ALA A 74 1.74 -1.94 -7.56
N THR A 75 0.84 -1.88 -6.59
CA THR A 75 -0.14 -0.80 -6.41
C THR A 75 -0.28 -0.40 -4.94
N PRO A 76 0.76 0.21 -4.32
CA PRO A 76 0.73 0.54 -2.89
C PRO A 76 -0.35 1.58 -2.54
N VAL A 77 -0.67 2.44 -3.49
CA VAL A 77 -1.75 3.43 -3.40
C VAL A 77 -2.79 3.12 -4.46
N ASN A 78 -4.06 3.10 -4.10
CA ASN A 78 -5.14 2.89 -5.07
C ASN A 78 -5.91 4.21 -5.30
N ASN A 79 -6.81 4.56 -4.39
CA ASN A 79 -7.68 5.73 -4.55
C ASN A 79 -7.35 6.86 -3.55
N ARG A 80 -6.57 6.57 -2.53
CA ARG A 80 -6.25 7.52 -1.46
C ARG A 80 -4.78 7.48 -1.10
N LEU A 81 -4.17 8.64 -0.96
CA LEU A 81 -2.79 8.73 -0.45
C LEU A 81 -2.70 8.21 1.00
N LEU A 82 -3.80 8.28 1.75
CA LEU A 82 -3.91 7.68 3.09
C LEU A 82 -3.78 6.15 3.12
N ASP A 83 -4.00 5.46 1.99
CA ASP A 83 -3.83 4.00 1.91
C ASP A 83 -2.40 3.59 2.26
N LEU A 84 -1.43 4.43 1.93
CA LEU A 84 -0.02 4.21 2.26
C LEU A 84 0.25 4.31 3.77
N ARG A 85 -0.48 5.17 4.49
CA ARG A 85 -0.31 5.33 5.95
C ARG A 85 -0.46 4.01 6.68
N ASN A 86 -1.50 3.24 6.38
CA ASN A 86 -1.74 1.96 7.05
C ASN A 86 -0.63 0.95 6.76
N GLN A 87 -0.04 1.01 5.57
CA GLN A 87 1.11 0.18 5.23
C GLN A 87 2.36 0.63 5.99
N ILE A 88 2.60 1.96 6.08
CA ILE A 88 3.72 2.51 6.87
C ILE A 88 3.57 2.15 8.36
N GLU A 89 2.36 2.13 8.90
CA GLU A 89 2.07 1.73 10.28
C GLU A 89 2.58 0.32 10.61
N LEU A 90 2.61 -0.59 9.63
CA LEU A 90 3.21 -1.93 9.79
C LEU A 90 4.74 -1.88 9.90
N ILE A 91 5.41 -0.93 9.23
CA ILE A 91 6.87 -0.76 9.30
C ILE A 91 7.29 -0.09 10.60
N THR A 92 6.52 0.89 11.04
CA THR A 92 6.83 1.73 12.20
C THR A 92 6.24 1.18 13.51
N GLU A 93 5.64 0.00 13.46
CA GLU A 93 4.92 -0.60 14.59
C GLU A 93 3.83 0.33 15.16
N GLY A 94 3.31 1.24 14.33
CA GLY A 94 2.32 2.23 14.69
C GLY A 94 2.88 3.46 15.41
N ASP A 95 4.18 3.61 15.47
CA ASP A 95 4.81 4.84 15.99
C ASP A 95 4.73 5.95 14.93
N ASP A 96 3.93 6.97 15.22
CA ASP A 96 3.71 8.11 14.34
C ASP A 96 4.94 9.03 14.22
N ALA A 97 5.79 9.04 15.24
CA ALA A 97 7.02 9.85 15.30
C ALA A 97 8.28 9.07 14.89
N TYR A 98 8.15 7.86 14.37
CA TYR A 98 9.25 6.95 14.03
C TYR A 98 10.37 7.60 13.20
N LEU A 99 10.03 8.55 12.33
CA LEU A 99 10.96 9.24 11.43
C LEU A 99 11.32 10.65 11.91
N ALA A 100 10.94 11.03 13.14
CA ALA A 100 11.18 12.39 13.63
C ALA A 100 12.67 12.71 13.78
N ASP A 101 13.41 11.83 14.46
CA ASP A 101 14.83 12.07 14.78
C ASP A 101 15.75 11.78 13.58
N THR A 102 15.42 10.77 12.77
CA THR A 102 16.28 10.34 11.65
C THR A 102 16.07 11.17 10.40
N ASP A 103 14.82 11.50 10.10
CA ASP A 103 14.42 12.08 8.82
C ASP A 103 13.68 13.42 8.97
N GLY A 104 13.51 13.91 10.20
CA GLY A 104 12.84 15.19 10.46
C GLY A 104 11.36 15.17 10.03
N ILE A 105 10.69 14.02 10.13
CA ILE A 105 9.26 13.87 9.87
C ILE A 105 8.57 13.63 11.22
N PRO A 106 8.02 14.67 11.88
CA PRO A 106 7.54 14.58 13.25
C PRO A 106 6.25 13.78 13.39
N SER A 107 5.45 13.66 12.33
CA SER A 107 4.20 12.90 12.33
C SER A 107 3.85 12.40 10.93
N ILE A 108 3.89 11.09 10.76
CA ILE A 108 3.50 10.40 9.52
C ILE A 108 2.01 10.63 9.22
N THR A 109 1.18 10.61 10.26
CA THR A 109 -0.26 10.89 10.17
C THR A 109 -0.53 12.29 9.63
N GLN A 110 0.18 13.29 10.14
CA GLN A 110 0.02 14.67 9.70
C GLN A 110 0.43 14.84 8.24
N VAL A 111 1.58 14.31 7.85
CA VAL A 111 2.09 14.39 6.47
C VAL A 111 1.11 13.74 5.50
N THR A 112 0.65 12.52 5.78
CA THR A 112 -0.28 11.80 4.89
C THR A 112 -1.66 12.46 4.83
N ARG A 113 -2.14 13.04 5.94
CA ARG A 113 -3.41 13.78 5.98
C ARG A 113 -3.36 15.04 5.12
N VAL A 114 -2.30 15.83 5.25
CA VAL A 114 -2.10 17.06 4.45
C VAL A 114 -1.98 16.70 2.97
N ALA A 115 -1.20 15.67 2.64
CA ALA A 115 -1.08 15.20 1.26
C ALA A 115 -2.44 14.79 0.67
N GLN A 116 -3.26 14.04 1.44
CA GLN A 116 -4.60 13.66 0.99
C GLN A 116 -5.51 14.87 0.77
N GLN A 117 -5.45 15.86 1.66
CA GLN A 117 -6.22 17.09 1.48
C GLN A 117 -5.82 17.80 0.19
N ARG A 118 -4.53 17.98 -0.05
CA ARG A 118 -3.99 18.59 -1.27
C ARG A 118 -4.34 17.80 -2.52
N PHE A 119 -4.27 16.48 -2.46
CA PHE A 119 -4.72 15.62 -3.54
C PHE A 119 -6.20 15.83 -3.86
N ASN A 120 -7.06 15.94 -2.84
CA ASN A 120 -8.49 16.19 -3.05
C ASN A 120 -8.76 17.57 -3.66
N GLU A 121 -7.95 18.58 -3.35
CA GLU A 121 -8.02 19.90 -3.98
C GLU A 121 -7.60 19.80 -5.45
N TRP A 122 -6.46 19.19 -5.72
CA TRP A 122 -5.93 18.96 -7.07
C TRP A 122 -6.90 18.16 -7.95
N SER A 123 -7.53 17.13 -7.41
CA SER A 123 -8.46 16.26 -8.15
C SER A 123 -9.74 16.98 -8.63
N LYS A 124 -10.03 18.17 -8.09
CA LYS A 124 -11.18 19.01 -8.49
C LYS A 124 -10.82 20.00 -9.59
N LEU A 125 -9.54 20.11 -9.94
CA LEU A 125 -9.12 20.97 -11.04
C LEU A 125 -9.68 20.46 -12.38
N PRO A 126 -9.84 21.32 -13.39
CA PRO A 126 -10.13 20.91 -14.76
C PRO A 126 -9.11 19.91 -15.28
N ASP A 127 -9.52 19.04 -16.19
CA ASP A 127 -8.65 17.98 -16.75
C ASP A 127 -7.35 18.53 -17.35
N GLU A 128 -7.42 19.71 -17.97
CA GLU A 128 -6.29 20.40 -18.58
C GLU A 128 -5.24 20.86 -17.55
N GLU A 129 -5.66 21.13 -16.33
CA GLU A 129 -4.77 21.56 -15.23
C GLU A 129 -4.25 20.39 -14.40
N ARG A 130 -4.84 19.19 -14.54
CA ARG A 130 -4.41 17.99 -13.81
C ARG A 130 -3.22 17.32 -14.47
N THR A 131 -2.07 17.94 -14.40
CA THR A 131 -0.79 17.42 -14.91
C THR A 131 0.06 16.82 -13.80
N THR A 132 1.10 16.08 -14.17
CA THR A 132 2.08 15.55 -13.20
C THR A 132 2.80 16.69 -12.49
N GLU A 133 3.07 17.78 -13.19
CA GLU A 133 3.75 18.96 -12.68
C GLU A 133 2.89 19.65 -11.63
N SER A 134 1.62 19.94 -11.94
CA SER A 134 0.68 20.57 -11.01
C SER A 134 0.41 19.68 -9.79
N PHE A 135 0.40 18.36 -9.95
CA PHE A 135 0.32 17.43 -8.83
C PHE A 135 1.54 17.54 -7.92
N ALA A 136 2.75 17.55 -8.49
CA ALA A 136 4.00 17.65 -7.73
C ALA A 136 4.11 18.98 -6.96
N GLU A 137 3.60 20.07 -7.53
CA GLU A 137 3.55 21.38 -6.89
C GLU A 137 2.49 21.46 -5.78
N THR A 138 1.37 20.78 -5.95
CA THR A 138 0.26 20.81 -4.99
C THR A 138 0.53 19.94 -3.77
N VAL A 139 1.06 18.74 -3.97
CA VAL A 139 1.40 17.83 -2.87
C VAL A 139 2.69 18.29 -2.20
N ASN A 140 2.66 18.41 -0.89
CA ASN A 140 3.77 18.97 -0.13
C ASN A 140 5.05 18.12 -0.21
N ALA A 141 6.20 18.78 -0.09
CA ALA A 141 7.52 18.15 -0.15
C ALA A 141 7.73 17.06 0.93
N ASP A 142 7.10 17.21 2.09
CA ASP A 142 7.21 16.22 3.18
C ASP A 142 6.63 14.85 2.80
N TYR A 143 5.58 14.83 1.98
CA TYR A 143 5.03 13.57 1.49
C TYR A 143 5.99 12.86 0.53
N PHE A 144 6.63 13.60 -0.37
CA PHE A 144 7.64 13.04 -1.26
C PHE A 144 8.87 12.56 -0.48
N LYS A 145 9.28 13.32 0.54
CA LYS A 145 10.35 12.91 1.46
C LYS A 145 10.01 11.61 2.18
N LEU A 146 8.77 11.48 2.68
CA LEU A 146 8.27 10.26 3.30
C LEU A 146 8.35 9.06 2.35
N LEU A 147 7.94 9.25 1.10
CA LEU A 147 8.05 8.21 0.08
C LEU A 147 9.50 7.83 -0.21
N ASP A 148 10.38 8.81 -0.34
CA ASP A 148 11.79 8.61 -0.70
C ASP A 148 12.54 7.80 0.38
N VAL A 149 12.23 8.07 1.65
CA VAL A 149 12.82 7.35 2.79
C VAL A 149 12.32 5.90 2.88
N LEU A 150 11.04 5.65 2.61
CA LEU A 150 10.41 4.36 2.89
C LEU A 150 10.20 3.47 1.67
N THR A 151 10.37 3.99 0.45
CA THR A 151 10.03 3.23 -0.75
C THR A 151 11.15 3.12 -1.75
N ILE A 152 11.19 1.97 -2.44
CA ILE A 152 12.05 1.75 -3.60
C ILE A 152 11.15 1.51 -4.80
N ALA A 153 10.88 2.57 -5.58
CA ALA A 153 10.06 2.46 -6.76
C ALA A 153 10.87 2.05 -8.00
N ARG A 154 10.33 1.10 -8.77
CA ARG A 154 10.91 0.66 -10.04
C ARG A 154 9.82 0.58 -11.12
N SER A 155 9.83 1.56 -12.03
CA SER A 155 8.95 1.51 -13.20
C SER A 155 9.56 0.66 -14.32
N ARG A 156 8.72 0.17 -15.25
CA ARG A 156 9.20 -0.53 -16.45
C ARG A 156 10.21 0.32 -17.23
N LYS A 157 9.95 1.62 -17.38
CA LYS A 157 10.88 2.56 -18.05
C LYS A 157 12.23 2.62 -17.33
N HIS A 158 12.22 2.61 -15.98
CA HIS A 158 13.42 2.59 -15.17
C HIS A 158 14.20 1.29 -15.38
N ILE A 159 13.52 0.15 -15.34
CA ILE A 159 14.14 -1.17 -15.55
C ILE A 159 14.77 -1.23 -16.95
N MET A 160 14.06 -0.84 -17.98
CA MET A 160 14.57 -0.83 -19.34
C MET A 160 15.78 0.09 -19.51
N LYS A 161 15.76 1.27 -18.88
CA LYS A 161 16.85 2.25 -19.00
C LYS A 161 18.13 1.83 -18.29
N TYR A 162 18.03 1.24 -17.10
CA TYR A 162 19.19 1.02 -16.24
C TYR A 162 19.66 -0.44 -16.13
N TYR A 163 18.79 -1.39 -16.44
CA TYR A 163 19.13 -2.82 -16.34
C TYR A 163 19.22 -3.53 -17.69
N GLY A 164 19.11 -2.78 -18.80
CA GLY A 164 19.33 -3.33 -20.15
C GLY A 164 18.41 -4.52 -20.46
N ALA A 165 17.19 -4.50 -19.95
CA ALA A 165 16.24 -5.58 -20.23
C ALA A 165 16.09 -5.70 -21.75
N GLU A 166 16.34 -6.87 -22.30
CA GLU A 166 16.08 -7.20 -23.69
C GLU A 166 14.66 -6.78 -24.06
N SER A 167 14.48 -6.28 -25.27
CA SER A 167 13.23 -5.67 -25.73
C SER A 167 11.98 -6.53 -25.54
N ASP A 168 12.15 -7.84 -25.40
CA ASP A 168 11.08 -8.83 -25.26
C ASP A 168 10.66 -9.10 -23.81
N THR A 169 11.31 -8.48 -22.81
CA THR A 169 11.01 -8.72 -21.38
C THR A 169 9.64 -8.18 -20.99
N PHE A 170 9.13 -7.15 -21.66
CA PHE A 170 7.83 -6.57 -21.37
C PHE A 170 6.94 -6.53 -22.60
N PRO A 171 5.67 -6.93 -22.49
CA PRO A 171 4.72 -6.83 -23.59
C PRO A 171 4.51 -5.37 -24.01
N THR A 172 4.36 -5.16 -25.32
CA THR A 172 4.04 -3.84 -25.88
C THR A 172 2.67 -3.39 -25.41
N ARG A 173 2.60 -2.26 -24.71
CA ARG A 173 1.34 -1.68 -24.26
C ARG A 173 0.68 -0.95 -25.41
N ARG A 174 -0.49 -1.44 -25.84
CA ARG A 174 -1.35 -0.73 -26.81
C ARG A 174 -2.16 0.35 -26.10
N PRO A 175 -2.56 1.43 -26.79
CA PRO A 175 -3.51 2.37 -26.27
C PRO A 175 -4.80 1.66 -25.83
N PRO A 176 -5.43 2.07 -24.71
CA PRO A 176 -6.70 1.52 -24.32
C PRO A 176 -7.78 1.88 -25.34
N ILE A 177 -8.64 0.92 -25.66
CA ILE A 177 -9.85 1.17 -26.47
C ILE A 177 -10.99 1.26 -25.47
N SER A 178 -11.61 2.44 -25.37
CA SER A 178 -12.78 2.65 -24.53
C SER A 178 -14.04 2.41 -25.32
N PHE A 179 -14.91 1.55 -24.82
CA PHE A 179 -16.25 1.31 -25.37
C PHE A 179 -17.26 2.00 -24.47
N GLN A 180 -18.11 2.83 -25.04
CA GLN A 180 -19.33 3.25 -24.40
C GLN A 180 -20.44 2.28 -24.83
N THR A 181 -20.95 1.49 -23.92
CA THR A 181 -22.17 0.72 -24.16
C THR A 181 -23.35 1.70 -24.13
N PRO A 182 -24.15 1.81 -25.21
CA PRO A 182 -25.37 2.58 -25.16
C PRO A 182 -26.28 1.97 -24.09
N ILE A 183 -26.71 2.79 -23.14
CA ILE A 183 -27.81 2.45 -22.23
C ILE A 183 -29.07 2.59 -23.08
N ASP A 184 -29.91 1.56 -23.13
CA ASP A 184 -31.20 1.67 -23.78
C ASP A 184 -32.11 2.66 -23.06
N LEU A 185 -33.21 3.03 -23.70
CA LEU A 185 -34.16 4.01 -23.13
C LEU A 185 -34.83 3.54 -21.83
N GLU A 186 -34.71 2.28 -21.48
CA GLU A 186 -35.24 1.66 -20.26
C GLU A 186 -34.15 1.49 -19.17
N GLY A 187 -32.90 1.81 -19.46
CA GLY A 187 -31.78 1.76 -18.51
C GLY A 187 -31.17 0.37 -18.32
N GLU A 188 -31.52 -0.59 -19.15
CA GLU A 188 -30.94 -1.92 -19.15
C GLU A 188 -29.67 -1.95 -20.00
N LEU A 189 -28.63 -2.62 -19.49
CA LEU A 189 -27.43 -2.90 -20.28
C LEU A 189 -27.73 -4.01 -21.28
N PRO A 190 -27.31 -3.89 -22.55
CA PRO A 190 -27.43 -5.00 -23.47
C PRO A 190 -26.69 -6.23 -22.94
N PRO A 191 -27.20 -7.44 -23.15
CA PRO A 191 -26.49 -8.66 -22.73
C PRO A 191 -25.14 -8.74 -23.41
N ILE A 192 -24.11 -9.05 -22.62
CA ILE A 192 -22.73 -9.25 -23.04
C ILE A 192 -22.62 -10.57 -23.78
#